data_443969a9f4236fdcdf8b4ed27f9d9c18
#
_entry.id   443969a9f4236fdcdf8b4ed27f9d9c18
#
_cell.length_a   1.000
_cell.length_b   1.000
_cell.length_c   1.000
_cell.angle_alpha   90.00
_cell.angle_beta   90.00
_cell.angle_gamma   90.00
#
_symmetry.space_group_name_H-M   'P 1'
#
loop_
_entity.id
_entity.type
_entity.pdbx_description
1 polymer ?
#
loop_
_entity_poly.entity_id
_entity_poly.type
_entity_poly.pdbx_seq_one_letter_code
_entity_poly.pdbx_strand_id
1 'polypeptide(L)' 'MSIVLRGLPVLVEADEDSRPAAFWWQNRRHIIDDTICVWDDSCDSAAHWLVQADGGRPVSLIYDRSASEWLMEWIQA' A
#
# COMPACT_ATOMS: atom_id res chain seq x y z
N MET A 1 11.43 21.17 4.81
CA MET A 1 12.06 19.84 4.64
C MET A 1 11.04 18.91 4.02
N SER A 2 11.37 18.30 2.89
CA SER A 2 10.48 17.36 2.25
C SER A 2 10.71 15.95 2.80
N ILE A 3 9.61 15.25 3.08
CA ILE A 3 9.67 13.85 3.53
C ILE A 3 9.62 12.98 2.28
N VAL A 4 10.61 12.09 2.15
CA VAL A 4 10.64 11.13 1.06
C VAL A 4 9.99 9.84 1.53
N LEU A 5 8.86 9.50 0.93
CA LEU A 5 8.21 8.23 1.19
C LEU A 5 8.93 7.10 0.45
N ARG A 6 9.14 6.00 1.14
CA ARG A 6 9.77 4.82 0.53
C ARG A 6 8.74 3.97 -0.17
N GLY A 7 9.17 3.32 -1.23
CA GLY A 7 8.34 2.39 -1.96
C GLY A 7 8.37 2.62 -3.44
N LEU A 8 7.81 1.67 -4.16
CA LEU A 8 7.69 1.70 -5.62
C LEU A 8 6.27 2.08 -6.00
N PRO A 9 6.07 2.94 -7.00
CA PRO A 9 4.72 3.26 -7.45
C PRO A 9 3.99 2.02 -7.96
N VAL A 10 2.73 1.85 -7.53
CA VAL A 10 1.90 0.72 -7.95
C VAL A 10 0.49 1.21 -8.23
N LEU A 11 -0.23 0.45 -9.04
CA LEU A 11 -1.65 0.63 -9.24
C LEU A 11 -2.39 -0.22 -8.23
N VAL A 12 -3.29 0.39 -7.45
CA VAL A 12 -4.09 -0.30 -6.45
C VAL A 12 -5.54 -0.32 -6.88
N GLU A 13 -6.17 -1.48 -6.78
CA GLU A 13 -7.60 -1.65 -6.98
C GLU A 13 -8.29 -1.63 -5.62
N ALA A 14 -9.27 -0.76 -5.46
CA ALA A 14 -10.02 -0.65 -4.22
C ALA A 14 -11.33 -1.43 -4.30
N ASP A 15 -11.81 -1.90 -3.15
CA ASP A 15 -13.11 -2.53 -3.03
C ASP A 15 -14.22 -1.48 -2.83
N GLU A 16 -15.44 -1.93 -2.52
CA GLU A 16 -16.60 -1.07 -2.31
C GLU A 16 -16.42 -0.08 -1.16
N ASP A 17 -15.60 -0.44 -0.17
CA ASP A 17 -15.33 0.38 1.01
C ASP A 17 -14.08 1.24 0.83
N SER A 18 -13.56 1.36 -0.38
CA SER A 18 -12.34 2.11 -0.71
C SER A 18 -11.08 1.54 -0.04
N ARG A 19 -11.10 0.25 0.29
CA ARG A 19 -9.94 -0.44 0.86
C ARG A 19 -9.16 -1.12 -0.26
N PRO A 20 -7.83 -1.17 -0.15
CA PRO A 20 -7.03 -1.92 -1.14
C PRO A 20 -7.46 -3.38 -1.20
N ALA A 21 -7.80 -3.86 -2.39
CA ALA A 21 -8.21 -5.24 -2.62
C ALA A 21 -7.17 -6.01 -3.45
N ALA A 22 -6.44 -5.31 -4.29
CA ALA A 22 -5.38 -5.88 -5.12
C ALA A 22 -4.44 -4.77 -5.55
N PHE A 23 -3.24 -5.14 -5.95
CA PHE A 23 -2.30 -4.19 -6.53
C PHE A 23 -1.52 -4.84 -7.68
N TRP A 24 -1.04 -4.00 -8.59
CA TRP A 24 -0.26 -4.43 -9.74
C TRP A 24 1.21 -4.06 -9.53
N TRP A 25 2.06 -5.05 -9.63
CA TRP A 25 3.51 -4.88 -9.52
C TRP A 25 4.21 -5.77 -10.53
N GLN A 26 5.08 -5.19 -11.33
CA GLN A 26 5.80 -5.90 -12.40
C GLN A 26 4.85 -6.67 -13.33
N ASN A 27 3.79 -5.99 -13.79
CA ASN A 27 2.79 -6.55 -14.70
C ASN A 27 2.02 -7.74 -14.16
N ARG A 28 2.02 -7.92 -12.84
CA ARG A 28 1.31 -9.01 -12.19
C ARG A 28 0.35 -8.46 -11.14
N ARG A 29 -0.87 -9.00 -11.13
CA ARG A 29 -1.87 -8.63 -10.15
C ARG A 29 -1.70 -9.47 -8.88
N HIS A 30 -1.56 -8.81 -7.77
CA HIS A 30 -1.43 -9.44 -6.45
C HIS A 30 -2.70 -9.20 -5.66
N ILE A 31 -3.32 -10.29 -5.20
CA ILE A 31 -4.57 -10.22 -4.44
C ILE A 31 -4.24 -10.01 -2.97
N ILE A 32 -4.90 -9.03 -2.35
CA ILE A 32 -4.78 -8.78 -0.92
C ILE A 32 -5.74 -9.71 -0.19
N ASP A 33 -5.17 -10.57 0.64
CA ASP A 33 -5.94 -11.57 1.40
C ASP A 33 -6.48 -11.02 2.71
N ASP A 34 -5.72 -10.14 3.36
CA ASP A 34 -6.09 -9.61 4.65
C ASP A 34 -5.41 -8.25 4.87
N THR A 35 -6.08 -7.39 5.62
CA THR A 35 -5.53 -6.12 6.09
C THR A 35 -5.20 -6.26 7.57
N ILE A 36 -3.91 -6.15 7.89
CA ILE A 36 -3.43 -6.35 9.26
C ILE A 36 -3.60 -5.08 10.08
N CYS A 37 -3.20 -3.95 9.52
CA CYS A 37 -3.17 -2.69 10.24
C CYS A 37 -3.30 -1.51 9.27
N VAL A 38 -3.99 -0.46 9.70
CA VAL A 38 -4.11 0.77 8.94
C VAL A 38 -3.85 1.93 9.89
N TRP A 39 -3.02 2.88 9.47
CA TRP A 39 -2.77 4.08 10.27
C TRP A 39 -2.47 5.27 9.39
N ASP A 40 -2.74 6.46 9.93
CA ASP A 40 -2.39 7.72 9.30
C ASP A 40 -1.19 8.31 10.00
N ASP A 41 -0.27 8.87 9.22
CA ASP A 41 0.83 9.64 9.76
C ASP A 41 0.66 11.10 9.30
N SER A 42 0.39 11.99 10.24
CA SER A 42 0.21 13.40 9.94
C SER A 42 1.50 14.08 9.48
N CYS A 43 2.65 13.48 9.78
CA CYS A 43 3.95 14.05 9.41
C CYS A 43 4.26 13.87 7.93
N ASP A 44 3.82 12.75 7.32
CA ASP A 44 4.13 12.45 5.93
C ASP A 44 2.93 12.62 4.99
N SER A 45 1.79 13.04 5.50
CA SER A 45 0.54 13.20 4.73
C SER A 45 0.15 11.93 3.98
N ALA A 46 0.34 10.78 4.61
CA ALA A 46 0.12 9.49 4.00
C ALA A 46 -0.75 8.58 4.86
N ALA A 47 -1.47 7.69 4.20
CA ALA A 47 -2.17 6.60 4.85
C ALA A 47 -1.37 5.33 4.63
N HIS A 48 -1.14 4.58 5.71
CA HIS A 48 -0.32 3.36 5.68
C HIS A 48 -1.20 2.14 5.88
N TRP A 49 -1.02 1.15 5.02
CA TRP A 49 -1.76 -0.10 5.05
C TRP A 49 -0.77 -1.26 5.13
N LEU A 50 -0.80 -2.01 6.21
CA LEU A 50 -0.05 -3.25 6.31
C LEU A 50 -1.00 -4.39 5.94
N VAL A 51 -0.72 -5.08 4.85
CA VAL A 51 -1.61 -6.10 4.32
C VAL A 51 -0.85 -7.38 4.04
N GLN A 52 -1.60 -8.47 3.84
CA GLN A 52 -1.05 -9.73 3.34
C GLN A 52 -1.58 -9.99 1.95
N ALA A 53 -0.71 -10.41 1.06
CA ALA A 53 -1.04 -10.70 -0.32
C ALA A 53 -0.52 -12.08 -0.71
N ASP A 54 -1.07 -12.64 -1.78
CA ASP A 54 -0.61 -13.91 -2.36
C ASP A 54 -0.50 -15.06 -1.35
N GLY A 55 -1.51 -15.18 -0.47
CA GLY A 55 -1.56 -16.28 0.49
C GLY A 55 -0.81 -16.02 1.80
N GLY A 56 -0.54 -14.77 2.13
CA GLY A 56 0.03 -14.43 3.44
C GLY A 56 1.35 -13.69 3.40
N ARG A 57 1.75 -13.20 2.25
CA ARG A 57 2.97 -12.45 2.09
C ARG A 57 2.77 -10.99 2.53
N PRO A 58 3.50 -10.49 3.54
CA PRO A 58 3.27 -9.14 4.04
C PRO A 58 3.81 -8.08 3.08
N VAL A 59 3.03 -7.02 2.92
CA VAL A 59 3.40 -5.89 2.08
C VAL A 59 2.86 -4.60 2.71
N SER A 60 3.65 -3.54 2.61
CA SER A 60 3.25 -2.21 3.03
C SER A 60 2.75 -1.43 1.81
N LEU A 61 1.52 -0.94 1.89
CA LEU A 61 0.96 -0.03 0.90
C LEU A 61 0.82 1.34 1.53
N ILE A 62 1.29 2.36 0.84
CA ILE A 62 1.28 3.73 1.33
C ILE A 62 0.55 4.59 0.31
N TYR A 63 -0.51 5.26 0.75
CA TYR A 63 -1.18 6.22 -0.10
C TYR A 63 -0.64 7.62 0.19
N ASP A 64 0.09 8.17 -0.75
CA ASP A 64 0.62 9.54 -0.66
C ASP A 64 -0.45 10.51 -1.11
N ARG A 65 -1.08 11.21 -0.14
CA ARG A 65 -2.15 12.16 -0.42
C ARG A 65 -1.66 13.37 -1.21
N SER A 66 -0.42 13.78 -1.01
CA SER A 66 0.15 14.91 -1.71
C SER A 66 0.28 14.67 -3.21
N ALA A 67 0.64 13.46 -3.58
CA ALA A 67 0.84 13.06 -4.97
C ALA A 67 -0.34 12.29 -5.54
N SER A 68 -1.32 11.92 -4.72
CA SER A 68 -2.44 11.04 -5.09
C SER A 68 -1.92 9.75 -5.71
N GLU A 69 -0.96 9.14 -5.06
CA GLU A 69 -0.22 8.02 -5.59
C GLU A 69 -0.08 6.92 -4.54
N TRP A 70 -0.15 5.66 -4.98
CA TRP A 70 0.11 4.50 -4.14
C TRP A 70 1.54 4.04 -4.32
N LEU A 71 2.19 3.72 -3.19
CA LEU A 71 3.52 3.14 -3.14
C LEU A 71 3.45 1.79 -2.44
N MET A 72 4.35 0.88 -2.78
CA MET A 72 4.39 -0.41 -2.10
C MET A 72 5.82 -0.79 -1.74
N GLU A 73 5.94 -1.54 -0.66
CA GLU A 73 7.22 -2.09 -0.22
C GLU A 73 6.97 -3.50 0.35
N TRP A 74 7.69 -4.48 -0.19
CA TRP A 74 7.62 -5.83 0.37
C TRP A 74 8.32 -5.85 1.74
N ILE A 75 7.64 -6.44 2.71
CA ILE A 75 8.22 -6.59 4.04
C ILE A 75 8.95 -7.92 4.09
N GLN A 76 10.21 -7.88 4.47
CA GLN A 76 11.02 -9.06 4.66
C GLN A 76 10.96 -9.47 6.12
N ALA A 77 10.59 -10.69 6.34
CA ALA A 77 10.55 -11.25 7.69
C ALA A 77 11.95 -11.69 8.13
#